data_3c2b1e27dae49c96bcf47fd546c4f7ef
#
_entry.id   3c2b1e27dae49c96bcf47fd546c4f7ef
#
_cell.length_a   1.000
_cell.length_b   1.000
_cell.length_c   1.000
_cell.angle_alpha   90.00
_cell.angle_beta   90.00
_cell.angle_gamma   90.00
#
_symmetry.space_group_name_H-M   'P 1'
#
loop_
_entity.id
_entity.type
_entity.pdbx_description
1 polymer ?
#
loop_
_entity_poly.entity_id
_entity_poly.type
_entity_poly.pdbx_seq_one_letter_code
_entity_poly.pdbx_strand_id
1 'polypeptide(L)'
;MKKVIIAVLCCFSITGCTPLLTRGEQYAKLYEHKPTTLLVMPPINNTTNVEAKDLLYTSISKPLIEAGYYVISPYLAMDILKNESAYDAELFIDASLSPFQRYFGADAVVFSVIDAWTKQGFGIRTKIRYIVKSAHSNEVLFEKSCNLYLDLSANSGNNSPFGAIANLIASAVNTAVTDHIVAARKANYYIFSDIPRGKYHPMFMQDQQEGATAKELQATVR
;
A
#
# COMPACT_ATOMS: atom_id res chain seq x y z
N MET A 1 17.52 -8.66 55.99
CA MET A 1 16.65 -7.65 55.31
C MET A 1 17.22 -7.15 53.98
N LYS A 2 18.53 -6.91 53.81
CA LYS A 2 19.11 -6.42 52.54
C LYS A 2 19.02 -7.41 51.37
N LYS A 3 18.99 -8.73 51.61
CA LYS A 3 18.90 -9.76 50.55
C LYS A 3 17.50 -9.94 49.95
N VAL A 4 16.45 -9.54 50.70
CA VAL A 4 15.06 -9.64 50.21
C VAL A 4 14.72 -8.47 49.29
N ILE A 5 15.33 -7.30 49.52
CA ILE A 5 15.08 -6.10 48.69
C ILE A 5 15.67 -6.26 47.27
N ILE A 6 16.79 -6.99 47.14
CA ILE A 6 17.41 -7.25 45.81
C ILE A 6 16.56 -8.23 44.97
N ALA A 7 15.89 -9.20 45.59
CA ALA A 7 15.03 -10.15 44.90
C ALA A 7 13.73 -9.49 44.37
N VAL A 8 13.21 -8.47 45.04
CA VAL A 8 12.01 -7.74 44.59
C VAL A 8 12.32 -6.77 43.46
N LEU A 9 13.54 -6.26 43.35
CA LEU A 9 13.93 -5.31 42.27
C LEU A 9 14.20 -6.00 40.91
N CYS A 10 14.45 -7.31 40.90
CA CYS A 10 14.67 -8.07 39.65
C CYS A 10 13.39 -8.51 38.93
N CYS A 11 12.21 -8.36 39.52
CA CYS A 11 10.94 -8.83 38.90
C CYS A 11 10.22 -7.75 38.09
N PHE A 12 10.76 -6.52 37.92
CA PHE A 12 10.07 -5.43 37.22
C PHE A 12 10.66 -5.08 35.86
N SER A 13 11.48 -5.92 35.25
CA SER A 13 11.98 -5.71 33.89
C SER A 13 11.22 -6.60 32.90
N ILE A 14 9.89 -6.60 32.95
CA ILE A 14 9.11 -7.09 31.81
C ILE A 14 9.03 -5.90 30.84
N THR A 15 10.06 -5.72 30.03
CA THR A 15 9.97 -4.91 28.81
C THR A 15 8.91 -5.55 27.95
N GLY A 16 7.71 -4.95 27.93
CA GLY A 16 6.62 -5.37 27.08
C GLY A 16 7.01 -5.21 25.60
N CYS A 17 7.56 -6.26 25.00
CA CYS A 17 7.43 -6.45 23.57
C CYS A 17 5.93 -6.62 23.31
N THR A 18 5.27 -5.58 22.80
CA THR A 18 3.95 -5.76 22.19
C THR A 18 4.14 -6.75 21.04
N PRO A 19 3.56 -7.96 21.12
CA PRO A 19 3.66 -8.90 20.01
C PRO A 19 3.07 -8.24 18.76
N LEU A 20 3.79 -8.28 17.65
CA LEU A 20 3.25 -7.89 16.34
C LEU A 20 2.03 -8.77 16.08
N LEU A 21 0.91 -8.14 15.71
CA LEU A 21 -0.29 -8.87 15.32
C LEU A 21 0.02 -9.77 14.12
N THR A 22 -0.66 -10.89 14.05
CA THR A 22 -0.66 -11.72 12.84
C THR A 22 -1.52 -11.04 11.75
N ARG A 23 -1.33 -11.44 10.49
CA ARG A 23 -2.19 -10.95 9.39
C ARG A 23 -3.66 -11.31 9.63
N GLY A 24 -3.92 -12.52 10.16
CA GLY A 24 -5.27 -12.96 10.51
C GLY A 24 -5.97 -12.06 11.52
N GLU A 25 -5.23 -11.57 12.52
CA GLU A 25 -5.75 -10.64 13.52
C GLU A 25 -5.91 -9.22 12.97
N GLN A 26 -4.91 -8.71 12.25
CA GLN A 26 -4.90 -7.33 11.75
C GLN A 26 -5.89 -7.12 10.61
N TYR A 27 -6.08 -8.11 9.74
CA TYR A 27 -6.89 -8.03 8.53
C TYR A 27 -8.05 -9.04 8.53
N ALA A 28 -8.61 -9.34 9.71
CA ALA A 28 -9.68 -10.34 9.89
C ALA A 28 -10.84 -10.16 8.89
N LYS A 29 -11.28 -8.93 8.65
CA LYS A 29 -12.35 -8.62 7.69
C LYS A 29 -11.98 -8.99 6.25
N LEU A 30 -10.73 -8.82 5.84
CA LEU A 30 -10.29 -9.20 4.50
C LEU A 30 -10.36 -10.72 4.30
N TYR A 31 -9.96 -11.49 5.33
CA TYR A 31 -10.09 -12.95 5.33
C TYR A 31 -11.52 -13.44 5.41
N GLU A 32 -12.42 -12.71 6.05
CA GLU A 32 -13.86 -13.01 6.09
C GLU A 32 -14.52 -12.78 4.75
N HIS A 33 -14.32 -11.59 4.15
CA HIS A 33 -14.94 -11.19 2.88
C HIS A 33 -14.33 -11.89 1.66
N LYS A 34 -13.05 -12.25 1.70
CA LYS A 34 -12.32 -12.95 0.62
C LYS A 34 -12.51 -12.30 -0.76
N PRO A 35 -12.32 -10.99 -0.92
CA PRO A 35 -12.54 -10.35 -2.19
C PRO A 35 -11.62 -10.97 -3.25
N THR A 36 -12.15 -11.20 -4.43
CA THR A 36 -11.41 -11.75 -5.57
C THR A 36 -11.07 -10.66 -6.58
N THR A 37 -12.07 -9.83 -6.90
CA THR A 37 -11.99 -8.79 -7.93
C THR A 37 -11.85 -7.42 -7.28
N LEU A 38 -10.78 -6.72 -7.61
CA LEU A 38 -10.50 -5.37 -7.12
C LEU A 38 -10.65 -4.33 -8.23
N LEU A 39 -11.39 -3.27 -7.94
CA LEU A 39 -11.40 -2.03 -8.71
C LEU A 39 -10.46 -1.03 -8.04
N VAL A 40 -9.50 -0.49 -8.77
CA VAL A 40 -8.63 0.57 -8.28
C VAL A 40 -9.18 1.91 -8.72
N MET A 41 -9.48 2.80 -7.78
CA MET A 41 -9.90 4.16 -8.05
C MET A 41 -8.69 5.06 -8.34
N PRO A 42 -8.86 6.11 -9.14
CA PRO A 42 -7.83 7.13 -9.28
C PRO A 42 -7.44 7.71 -7.92
N PRO A 43 -6.14 7.94 -7.65
CA PRO A 43 -5.71 8.47 -6.36
C PRO A 43 -6.30 9.85 -6.06
N ILE A 44 -6.69 10.07 -4.81
CA ILE A 44 -7.00 11.37 -4.26
C ILE A 44 -5.66 12.09 -4.02
N ASN A 45 -5.45 13.26 -4.59
CA ASN A 45 -4.18 13.97 -4.49
C ASN A 45 -4.33 15.30 -3.74
N ASN A 46 -3.94 15.30 -2.47
CA ASN A 46 -3.94 16.47 -1.59
C ASN A 46 -2.67 17.32 -1.72
N THR A 47 -1.87 17.10 -2.79
CA THR A 47 -0.58 17.78 -2.98
C THR A 47 -0.57 18.65 -4.23
N THR A 48 0.44 19.48 -4.36
CA THR A 48 0.65 20.30 -5.57
C THR A 48 1.39 19.56 -6.68
N ASN A 49 1.85 18.30 -6.43
CA ASN A 49 2.50 17.49 -7.46
C ASN A 49 1.45 16.81 -8.32
N VAL A 50 1.20 17.36 -9.50
CA VAL A 50 0.15 16.88 -10.43
C VAL A 50 0.46 15.45 -10.93
N GLU A 51 1.72 15.14 -11.19
CA GLU A 51 2.14 13.84 -11.73
C GLU A 51 1.98 12.68 -10.72
N ALA A 52 1.97 12.99 -9.42
CA ALA A 52 1.89 11.98 -8.36
C ALA A 52 0.67 11.05 -8.52
N LYS A 53 -0.48 11.61 -8.94
CA LYS A 53 -1.72 10.86 -9.17
C LYS A 53 -1.53 9.76 -10.22
N ASP A 54 -1.03 10.11 -11.39
CA ASP A 54 -0.88 9.19 -12.51
C ASP A 54 0.22 8.15 -12.25
N LEU A 55 1.34 8.58 -11.66
CA LEU A 55 2.45 7.69 -11.32
C LEU A 55 2.04 6.63 -10.29
N LEU A 56 1.27 7.02 -9.27
CA LEU A 56 0.76 6.09 -8.27
C LEU A 56 -0.25 5.13 -8.89
N TYR A 57 -1.23 5.66 -9.65
CA TYR A 57 -2.29 4.87 -10.27
C TYR A 57 -1.76 3.79 -11.22
N THR A 58 -0.82 4.14 -12.09
CA THR A 58 -0.28 3.21 -13.08
C THR A 58 0.57 2.09 -12.47
N SER A 59 1.08 2.28 -11.25
CA SER A 59 1.97 1.31 -10.60
C SER A 59 1.30 0.43 -9.53
N ILE A 60 0.04 0.73 -9.15
CA ILE A 60 -0.64 0.06 -8.02
C ILE A 60 -1.10 -1.37 -8.33
N SER A 61 -1.43 -1.68 -9.59
CA SER A 61 -2.00 -2.98 -9.97
C SER A 61 -1.02 -4.13 -9.80
N LYS A 62 0.26 -3.90 -10.08
CA LYS A 62 1.28 -4.94 -10.06
C LYS A 62 1.36 -5.67 -8.71
N PRO A 63 1.60 -5.01 -7.57
CA PRO A 63 1.69 -5.70 -6.29
C PRO A 63 0.37 -6.37 -5.87
N LEU A 64 -0.79 -5.86 -6.26
CA LEU A 64 -2.08 -6.50 -6.01
C LEU A 64 -2.27 -7.79 -6.80
N ILE A 65 -1.85 -7.79 -8.08
CA ILE A 65 -1.86 -9.00 -8.93
C ILE A 65 -0.88 -10.04 -8.38
N GLU A 66 0.32 -9.63 -7.98
CA GLU A 66 1.33 -10.49 -7.35
C GLU A 66 0.83 -11.07 -6.01
N ALA A 67 0.00 -10.32 -5.27
CA ALA A 67 -0.68 -10.82 -4.08
C ALA A 67 -1.82 -11.81 -4.38
N GLY A 68 -2.19 -12.02 -5.65
CA GLY A 68 -3.18 -13.01 -6.09
C GLY A 68 -4.60 -12.49 -6.21
N TYR A 69 -4.79 -11.20 -6.44
CA TYR A 69 -6.09 -10.61 -6.75
C TYR A 69 -6.30 -10.48 -8.26
N TYR A 70 -7.55 -10.56 -8.70
CA TYR A 70 -7.93 -10.10 -10.03
C TYR A 70 -8.15 -8.59 -9.97
N VAL A 71 -7.27 -7.83 -10.61
CA VAL A 71 -7.37 -6.37 -10.68
C VAL A 71 -7.98 -5.97 -12.02
N ILE A 72 -9.12 -5.28 -11.98
CA ILE A 72 -9.74 -4.72 -13.18
C ILE A 72 -8.75 -3.77 -13.83
N SER A 73 -8.54 -3.90 -15.14
CA SER A 73 -7.56 -3.09 -15.86
C SER A 73 -7.75 -1.60 -15.55
N PRO A 74 -6.78 -0.90 -14.94
CA PRO A 74 -6.91 0.52 -14.61
C PRO A 74 -7.18 1.39 -15.82
N TYR A 75 -6.67 1.02 -16.99
CA TYR A 75 -6.91 1.75 -18.22
C TYR A 75 -8.39 1.69 -18.63
N LEU A 76 -8.97 0.48 -18.66
CA LEU A 76 -10.40 0.31 -18.99
C LEU A 76 -11.32 0.89 -17.91
N ALA A 77 -10.96 0.71 -16.64
CA ALA A 77 -11.71 1.30 -15.53
C ALA A 77 -11.73 2.82 -15.63
N MET A 78 -10.59 3.45 -15.90
CA MET A 78 -10.49 4.90 -16.04
C MET A 78 -11.35 5.42 -17.20
N ASP A 79 -11.37 4.73 -18.34
CA ASP A 79 -12.19 5.13 -19.48
C ASP A 79 -13.68 5.10 -19.14
N ILE A 80 -14.15 4.03 -18.52
CA ILE A 80 -15.53 3.91 -18.05
C ILE A 80 -15.84 4.97 -16.98
N LEU A 81 -14.98 5.12 -15.98
CA LEU A 81 -15.17 6.10 -14.89
C LEU A 81 -15.27 7.54 -15.42
N LYS A 82 -14.47 7.90 -16.43
CA LYS A 82 -14.53 9.21 -17.07
C LYS A 82 -15.83 9.41 -17.84
N ASN A 83 -16.27 8.42 -18.60
CA ASN A 83 -17.51 8.48 -19.36
C ASN A 83 -18.74 8.61 -18.45
N GLU A 84 -18.71 8.00 -17.26
CA GLU A 84 -19.77 8.06 -16.26
C GLU A 84 -19.60 9.22 -15.25
N SER A 85 -18.62 10.11 -15.45
CA SER A 85 -18.28 11.19 -14.51
C SER A 85 -17.98 10.70 -13.08
N ALA A 86 -17.49 9.48 -12.94
CA ALA A 86 -17.24 8.79 -11.68
C ALA A 86 -15.72 8.64 -11.37
N TYR A 87 -14.87 9.45 -12.00
CA TYR A 87 -13.41 9.37 -11.83
C TYR A 87 -12.87 10.12 -10.61
N ASP A 88 -13.71 10.95 -9.96
CA ASP A 88 -13.35 11.66 -8.74
C ASP A 88 -13.58 10.77 -7.53
N ALA A 89 -12.51 10.10 -7.09
CA ALA A 89 -12.54 9.14 -5.99
C ALA A 89 -12.99 9.76 -4.66
N GLU A 90 -12.81 11.08 -4.50
CA GLU A 90 -13.25 11.88 -3.36
C GLU A 90 -14.76 11.74 -3.10
N LEU A 91 -15.55 11.63 -4.15
CA LEU A 91 -17.01 11.51 -4.06
C LEU A 91 -17.45 10.12 -3.56
N PHE A 92 -16.60 9.12 -3.69
CA PHE A 92 -16.96 7.72 -3.46
C PHE A 92 -16.33 7.12 -2.20
N ILE A 93 -15.27 7.71 -1.66
CA ILE A 93 -14.54 7.14 -0.52
C ILE A 93 -15.46 6.94 0.70
N ASP A 94 -16.45 7.80 0.89
CA ASP A 94 -17.43 7.72 1.98
C ASP A 94 -18.87 7.40 1.49
N ALA A 95 -19.05 7.24 0.18
CA ALA A 95 -20.34 6.90 -0.42
C ALA A 95 -20.56 5.38 -0.55
N SER A 96 -21.76 4.97 -1.00
CA SER A 96 -22.03 3.58 -1.32
C SER A 96 -21.24 3.10 -2.52
N LEU A 97 -20.55 1.98 -2.37
CA LEU A 97 -19.75 1.34 -3.42
C LEU A 97 -20.53 0.29 -4.21
N SER A 98 -21.80 0.06 -3.90
CA SER A 98 -22.65 -0.90 -4.62
C SER A 98 -22.77 -0.66 -6.14
N PRO A 99 -22.68 0.57 -6.67
CA PRO A 99 -22.61 0.77 -8.11
C PRO A 99 -21.37 0.11 -8.74
N PHE A 100 -20.23 0.17 -8.09
CA PHE A 100 -19.00 -0.45 -8.61
C PHE A 100 -19.07 -1.99 -8.61
N GLN A 101 -19.73 -2.58 -7.62
CA GLN A 101 -20.04 -4.00 -7.64
C GLN A 101 -20.95 -4.36 -8.84
N ARG A 102 -21.99 -3.56 -9.07
CA ARG A 102 -22.98 -3.83 -10.12
C ARG A 102 -22.44 -3.65 -11.54
N TYR A 103 -21.64 -2.60 -11.78
CA TYR A 103 -21.16 -2.25 -13.11
C TYR A 103 -19.85 -2.93 -13.47
N PHE A 104 -18.96 -3.14 -12.50
CA PHE A 104 -17.62 -3.69 -12.72
C PHE A 104 -17.48 -5.13 -12.21
N GLY A 105 -18.46 -5.65 -11.44
CA GLY A 105 -18.30 -6.91 -10.75
C GLY A 105 -17.21 -6.89 -9.68
N ALA A 106 -16.91 -5.71 -9.14
CA ALA A 106 -15.87 -5.55 -8.13
C ALA A 106 -16.36 -6.07 -6.77
N ASP A 107 -15.57 -6.93 -6.11
CA ASP A 107 -15.83 -7.35 -4.73
C ASP A 107 -15.36 -6.29 -3.73
N ALA A 108 -14.28 -5.59 -4.08
CA ALA A 108 -13.77 -4.49 -3.26
C ALA A 108 -13.17 -3.38 -4.13
N VAL A 109 -13.12 -2.18 -3.55
CA VAL A 109 -12.61 -0.96 -4.18
C VAL A 109 -11.38 -0.49 -3.41
N VAL A 110 -10.31 -0.20 -4.14
CA VAL A 110 -9.04 0.28 -3.60
C VAL A 110 -8.95 1.78 -3.78
N PHE A 111 -8.85 2.51 -2.69
CA PHE A 111 -8.57 3.95 -2.65
C PHE A 111 -7.14 4.20 -2.21
N SER A 112 -6.55 5.25 -2.76
CA SER A 112 -5.28 5.79 -2.28
C SER A 112 -5.38 7.30 -2.13
N VAL A 113 -4.87 7.83 -1.03
CA VAL A 113 -4.87 9.26 -0.70
C VAL A 113 -3.43 9.71 -0.55
N ILE A 114 -2.99 10.65 -1.39
CA ILE A 114 -1.64 11.20 -1.38
C ILE A 114 -1.66 12.47 -0.51
N ASP A 115 -1.12 12.36 0.71
CA ASP A 115 -1.06 13.49 1.65
C ASP A 115 0.24 14.29 1.55
N ALA A 116 1.33 13.68 1.06
CA ALA A 116 2.57 14.36 0.76
C ALA A 116 3.29 13.71 -0.43
N TRP A 117 3.88 14.57 -1.26
CA TRP A 117 4.73 14.17 -2.37
C TRP A 117 5.69 15.32 -2.69
N THR A 118 6.84 15.34 -2.05
CA THR A 118 7.77 16.47 -2.08
C THR A 118 9.22 16.05 -2.25
N LYS A 119 9.99 16.84 -2.96
CA LYS A 119 11.45 16.74 -2.93
C LYS A 119 11.95 17.25 -1.57
N GLN A 120 12.80 16.48 -0.91
CA GLN A 120 13.41 16.84 0.36
C GLN A 120 14.89 16.45 0.36
N GLY A 121 15.76 17.43 0.41
CA GLY A 121 17.21 17.20 0.29
C GLY A 121 17.54 16.48 -1.03
N PHE A 122 18.25 15.37 -0.93
CA PHE A 122 18.59 14.51 -2.08
C PHE A 122 17.60 13.38 -2.31
N GLY A 123 16.34 13.55 -1.94
CA GLY A 123 15.36 12.48 -2.07
C GLY A 123 13.94 12.96 -2.28
N ILE A 124 13.02 12.00 -2.30
CA ILE A 124 11.59 12.21 -2.44
C ILE A 124 10.89 11.64 -1.21
N ARG A 125 10.11 12.47 -0.54
CA ARG A 125 9.22 12.04 0.54
C ARG A 125 7.81 11.89 0.02
N THR A 126 7.21 10.74 0.31
CA THR A 126 5.80 10.48 0.02
C THR A 126 5.07 10.06 1.29
N LYS A 127 3.84 10.53 1.48
CA LYS A 127 2.92 10.03 2.49
C LYS A 127 1.62 9.66 1.80
N ILE A 128 1.27 8.39 1.85
CA ILE A 128 0.14 7.83 1.12
C ILE A 128 -0.64 6.92 2.06
N ARG A 129 -1.95 7.07 2.09
CA ARG A 129 -2.88 6.19 2.79
C ARG A 129 -3.61 5.33 1.77
N TYR A 130 -3.66 4.03 2.03
CA TYR A 130 -4.35 3.05 1.20
C TYR A 130 -5.50 2.43 1.97
N ILE A 131 -6.65 2.33 1.32
CA ILE A 131 -7.88 1.82 1.90
C ILE A 131 -8.50 0.86 0.90
N VAL A 132 -8.82 -0.37 1.34
CA VAL A 132 -9.63 -1.32 0.57
C VAL A 132 -10.97 -1.46 1.26
N LYS A 133 -12.05 -1.16 0.57
CA LYS A 133 -13.42 -1.24 1.09
C LYS A 133 -14.22 -2.29 0.32
N SER A 134 -15.05 -3.05 1.03
CA SER A 134 -16.00 -3.96 0.40
C SER A 134 -16.98 -3.20 -0.50
N ALA A 135 -17.16 -3.63 -1.74
CA ALA A 135 -18.16 -3.06 -2.63
C ALA A 135 -19.59 -3.49 -2.28
N HIS A 136 -19.74 -4.51 -1.40
CA HIS A 136 -21.03 -5.02 -0.94
C HIS A 136 -21.51 -4.35 0.35
N SER A 137 -20.62 -4.20 1.34
CA SER A 137 -20.96 -3.71 2.69
C SER A 137 -20.44 -2.32 3.02
N ASN A 138 -19.58 -1.74 2.18
CA ASN A 138 -18.80 -0.51 2.44
C ASN A 138 -17.79 -0.62 3.60
N GLU A 139 -17.64 -1.79 4.22
CA GLU A 139 -16.69 -1.96 5.31
C GLU A 139 -15.25 -1.81 4.84
N VAL A 140 -14.42 -1.24 5.70
CA VAL A 140 -12.96 -1.18 5.49
C VAL A 140 -12.38 -2.56 5.77
N LEU A 141 -11.81 -3.19 4.74
CA LEU A 141 -11.21 -4.51 4.80
C LEU A 141 -9.70 -4.45 5.07
N PHE A 142 -9.06 -3.39 4.56
CA PHE A 142 -7.63 -3.13 4.72
C PHE A 142 -7.41 -1.62 4.75
N GLU A 143 -6.60 -1.15 5.70
CA GLU A 143 -6.17 0.24 5.75
C GLU A 143 -4.73 0.31 6.25
N LYS A 144 -3.91 1.08 5.52
CA LYS A 144 -2.49 1.24 5.84
C LYS A 144 -1.95 2.54 5.30
N SER A 145 -1.02 3.14 6.03
CA SER A 145 -0.30 4.35 5.62
C SER A 145 1.17 4.06 5.36
N CYS A 146 1.72 4.67 4.32
CA CYS A 146 3.13 4.61 3.97
C CYS A 146 3.72 6.02 4.03
N ASN A 147 4.70 6.24 4.90
CA ASN A 147 5.57 7.42 4.91
C ASN A 147 6.95 6.97 4.44
N LEU A 148 7.22 7.16 3.16
CA LEU A 148 8.44 6.67 2.52
C LEU A 148 9.35 7.85 2.15
N TYR A 149 10.63 7.71 2.46
CA TYR A 149 11.69 8.58 1.95
C TYR A 149 12.56 7.78 0.97
N LEU A 150 12.52 8.15 -0.30
CA LEU A 150 13.41 7.64 -1.31
C LEU A 150 14.67 8.49 -1.31
N ASP A 151 15.79 7.91 -0.82
CA ASP A 151 17.10 8.54 -0.79
C ASP A 151 17.80 8.35 -2.13
N LEU A 152 18.05 9.44 -2.83
CA LEU A 152 18.70 9.49 -4.14
C LEU A 152 20.21 9.85 -4.02
N SER A 153 20.71 10.10 -2.81
CA SER A 153 22.11 10.51 -2.60
C SER A 153 23.12 9.39 -2.87
N ALA A 154 22.71 8.15 -2.82
CA ALA A 154 23.58 7.00 -2.98
C ALA A 154 23.45 6.38 -4.38
N ASN A 155 24.19 6.93 -5.33
CA ASN A 155 24.39 6.31 -6.64
C ASN A 155 25.50 5.25 -6.59
N SER A 156 25.53 4.37 -5.59
CA SER A 156 26.47 3.25 -5.61
C SER A 156 26.14 2.21 -4.53
N GLY A 157 25.68 1.08 -4.95
CA GLY A 157 25.47 -0.07 -4.08
C GLY A 157 24.59 -1.11 -4.75
N ASN A 158 25.10 -1.65 -5.83
CA ASN A 158 24.59 -2.84 -6.46
C ASN A 158 24.53 -3.96 -5.46
N ASN A 159 23.33 -4.45 -5.11
CA ASN A 159 23.09 -5.86 -4.75
C ASN A 159 21.67 -6.08 -4.22
N SER A 160 20.70 -5.20 -4.57
CA SER A 160 19.30 -5.53 -4.35
C SER A 160 18.62 -5.91 -5.67
N PRO A 161 17.63 -6.84 -5.67
CA PRO A 161 16.84 -7.16 -6.86
C PRO A 161 16.19 -5.92 -7.53
N PHE A 162 16.02 -4.84 -6.76
CA PHE A 162 15.51 -3.55 -7.23
C PHE A 162 16.60 -2.63 -7.81
N GLY A 163 17.87 -2.82 -7.46
CA GLY A 163 19.00 -2.08 -8.04
C GLY A 163 19.17 -2.37 -9.53
N ALA A 164 18.89 -3.59 -9.97
CA ALA A 164 18.93 -3.95 -11.38
C ALA A 164 17.88 -3.22 -12.22
N ILE A 165 16.67 -3.00 -11.66
CA ILE A 165 15.60 -2.24 -12.32
C ILE A 165 15.93 -0.74 -12.35
N ALA A 166 16.50 -0.20 -11.28
CA ALA A 166 16.94 1.19 -11.23
C ALA A 166 18.09 1.46 -12.25
N ASN A 167 19.02 0.53 -12.40
CA ASN A 167 20.12 0.66 -13.37
C ASN A 167 19.68 0.55 -14.83
N LEU A 168 18.62 -0.24 -15.13
CA LEU A 168 18.05 -0.33 -16.48
C LEU A 168 17.29 0.96 -16.86
N ILE A 169 16.73 1.68 -15.89
CA ILE A 169 15.99 2.91 -16.12
C ILE A 169 16.92 4.14 -16.10
N ALA A 170 17.99 4.13 -15.31
CA ALA A 170 18.95 5.24 -15.20
C ALA A 170 19.73 5.51 -16.48
N SER A 171 19.75 4.58 -17.42
CA SER A 171 20.51 4.75 -18.68
C SER A 171 19.73 5.43 -19.81
N ALA A 172 18.45 5.77 -19.65
CA ALA A 172 17.66 6.14 -20.79
C ALA A 172 16.81 7.43 -20.73
N VAL A 173 16.39 7.98 -19.57
CA VAL A 173 15.48 9.17 -19.56
C VAL A 173 15.60 10.00 -18.30
N ASN A 174 15.53 11.34 -18.47
CA ASN A 174 15.33 12.42 -17.48
C ASN A 174 15.17 11.96 -16.02
N THR A 175 16.23 12.06 -15.25
CA THR A 175 16.33 11.58 -13.86
C THR A 175 15.19 11.98 -12.93
N ALA A 176 14.57 13.16 -13.11
CA ALA A 176 13.54 13.65 -12.22
C ALA A 176 12.22 12.83 -12.28
N VAL A 177 11.73 12.48 -13.48
CA VAL A 177 10.50 11.69 -13.65
C VAL A 177 10.73 10.25 -13.21
N THR A 178 11.89 9.70 -13.50
CA THR A 178 12.29 8.34 -13.11
C THR A 178 12.25 8.15 -11.59
N ASP A 179 12.73 9.12 -10.84
CA ASP A 179 12.77 9.08 -9.37
C ASP A 179 11.37 9.04 -8.76
N HIS A 180 10.44 9.83 -9.31
CA HIS A 180 9.04 9.83 -8.88
C HIS A 180 8.32 8.50 -9.18
N ILE A 181 8.60 7.88 -10.34
CA ILE A 181 8.08 6.53 -10.67
C ILE A 181 8.61 5.48 -9.68
N VAL A 182 9.89 5.55 -9.32
CA VAL A 182 10.50 4.65 -8.34
C VAL A 182 9.83 4.81 -6.98
N ALA A 183 9.60 6.05 -6.54
CA ALA A 183 8.92 6.34 -5.28
C ALA A 183 7.49 5.74 -5.26
N ALA A 184 6.71 5.91 -6.35
CA ALA A 184 5.38 5.35 -6.50
C ALA A 184 5.40 3.80 -6.39
N ARG A 185 6.28 3.16 -7.16
CA ARG A 185 6.41 1.70 -7.18
C ARG A 185 6.80 1.14 -5.82
N LYS A 186 7.77 1.77 -5.15
CA LYS A 186 8.21 1.34 -3.81
C LYS A 186 7.09 1.51 -2.79
N ALA A 187 6.38 2.65 -2.76
CA ALA A 187 5.27 2.87 -1.86
C ALA A 187 4.17 1.81 -2.03
N ASN A 188 3.73 1.56 -3.27
CA ASN A 188 2.73 0.53 -3.58
C ASN A 188 3.22 -0.87 -3.17
N TYR A 189 4.46 -1.21 -3.49
CA TYR A 189 5.02 -2.52 -3.15
C TYR A 189 5.09 -2.76 -1.64
N TYR A 190 5.63 -1.80 -0.87
CA TYR A 190 5.75 -1.96 0.58
C TYR A 190 4.41 -2.12 1.29
N ILE A 191 3.38 -1.41 0.84
CA ILE A 191 2.06 -1.53 1.43
C ILE A 191 1.42 -2.86 1.07
N PHE A 192 1.39 -3.22 -0.20
CA PHE A 192 0.68 -4.42 -0.65
C PHE A 192 1.49 -5.72 -0.51
N SER A 193 2.76 -5.66 -0.14
CA SER A 193 3.49 -6.87 0.30
C SER A 193 2.90 -7.51 1.55
N ASP A 194 2.21 -6.71 2.37
CA ASP A 194 1.60 -7.13 3.63
C ASP A 194 0.09 -7.45 3.50
N ILE A 195 -0.53 -7.17 2.35
CA ILE A 195 -1.93 -7.53 2.14
C ILE A 195 -2.10 -9.06 2.15
N PRO A 196 -3.13 -9.61 2.83
CA PRO A 196 -3.46 -11.03 2.76
C PRO A 196 -3.50 -11.57 1.34
N ARG A 197 -3.13 -12.81 1.14
CA ARG A 197 -3.07 -13.43 -0.18
C ARG A 197 -4.46 -13.62 -0.77
N GLY A 198 -4.65 -13.13 -2.00
CA GLY A 198 -5.89 -13.27 -2.75
C GLY A 198 -6.07 -14.65 -3.35
N LYS A 199 -7.24 -14.92 -3.90
CA LYS A 199 -7.72 -16.23 -4.37
C LYS A 199 -6.78 -16.92 -5.37
N TYR A 200 -6.04 -16.17 -6.16
CA TYR A 200 -5.14 -16.72 -7.19
C TYR A 200 -3.71 -16.91 -6.72
N HIS A 201 -3.41 -16.63 -5.46
CA HIS A 201 -2.10 -16.88 -4.87
C HIS A 201 -2.02 -18.31 -4.29
N PRO A 202 -0.88 -19.05 -4.47
CA PRO A 202 -0.73 -20.40 -3.89
C PRO A 202 -0.95 -20.47 -2.38
N MET A 203 -0.62 -19.40 -1.66
CA MET A 203 -0.77 -19.30 -0.20
C MET A 203 -2.12 -18.71 0.23
N PHE A 204 -3.14 -18.72 -0.63
CA PHE A 204 -4.47 -18.23 -0.28
C PHE A 204 -4.99 -18.90 1.01
N MET A 205 -5.43 -18.09 1.97
CA MET A 205 -5.90 -18.53 3.29
C MET A 205 -4.87 -19.29 4.16
N GLN A 206 -3.59 -19.28 3.78
CA GLN A 206 -2.52 -19.97 4.53
C GLN A 206 -1.54 -19.02 5.21
N ASP A 207 -1.63 -17.72 4.93
CA ASP A 207 -0.73 -16.67 5.44
C ASP A 207 -1.25 -15.95 6.71
N GLN A 208 -2.33 -16.44 7.32
CA GLN A 208 -2.96 -15.81 8.49
C GLN A 208 -2.04 -15.74 9.72
N GLN A 209 -1.12 -16.71 9.87
CA GLN A 209 -0.18 -16.77 10.98
C GLN A 209 1.11 -15.96 10.73
N GLU A 210 1.30 -15.43 9.53
CA GLU A 210 2.43 -14.55 9.26
C GLU A 210 2.28 -13.23 10.02
N GLY A 211 3.39 -12.67 10.49
CA GLY A 211 3.37 -11.37 11.16
C GLY A 211 2.92 -10.25 10.23
N ALA A 212 1.99 -9.43 10.70
CA ALA A 212 1.61 -8.21 9.98
C ALA A 212 2.60 -7.09 10.32
N THR A 213 2.84 -6.20 9.36
CA THR A 213 3.64 -5.00 9.61
C THR A 213 2.76 -3.88 10.19
N ALA A 214 3.38 -2.87 10.80
CA ALA A 214 2.65 -1.76 11.42
C ALA A 214 1.68 -1.09 10.44
N LYS A 215 0.53 -0.59 10.93
CA LYS A 215 -0.45 0.14 10.11
C LYS A 215 0.14 1.43 9.50
N GLU A 216 1.05 2.06 10.20
CA GLU A 216 1.85 3.17 9.68
C GLU A 216 3.25 2.68 9.39
N LEU A 217 3.55 2.49 8.12
CA LEU A 217 4.88 2.10 7.67
C LEU A 217 5.73 3.37 7.49
N GLN A 218 6.89 3.38 8.13
CA GLN A 218 7.93 4.38 7.88
C GLN A 218 9.14 3.67 7.29
N ALA A 219 9.56 4.08 6.11
CA ALA A 219 10.69 3.46 5.42
C ALA A 219 11.57 4.52 4.76
N THR A 220 12.88 4.34 4.90
CA THR A 220 13.88 5.00 4.06
C THR A 220 14.42 3.96 3.10
N VAL A 221 14.32 4.23 1.81
CA VAL A 221 14.71 3.30 0.74
C VAL A 221 15.69 4.00 -0.21
N ARG A 222 16.54 3.21 -0.84
CA ARG A 222 17.53 3.67 -1.83
C ARG A 222 17.27 2.99 -3.17
#